data_82e7bed78a4cf9096e655943b7330d16
#
_entry.id   82e7bed78a4cf9096e655943b7330d16
#
_cell.length_a   1.000
_cell.length_b   1.000
_cell.length_c   1.000
_cell.angle_alpha   90.00
_cell.angle_beta   90.00
_cell.angle_gamma   90.00
#
_symmetry.space_group_name_H-M   'P 1'
#
loop_
_entity.id
_entity.type
_entity.pdbx_description
1 polymer ?
#
loop_
_entity_poly.entity_id
_entity_poly.type
_entity_poly.pdbx_seq_one_letter_code
_entity_poly.pdbx_strand_id
1 'polypeptide(L)'
;ANYRLVDASGVAIPTTGLTSPPNNEITKRKVNVTFGTVSKPYDGTAANTMIDAAVSAADAAVLNLDRTGLANASNKLTNLTATGAAPNITSAYGKRDNGQFTANPNVVRDANNNVVPNGKDVQYAGLRAAMNTTLGSDAGNYEFDVDGYGKGTINPVTMSDGDFALSFRKASKEYDGTPDVHNAAQYLDKTASHASRTVGGTPSTIILTDDDYVSVDGKYDNKNAGDPTVHYKVRISNKNFNFGTWDGIVRRDGDGHIDKRKLIADPSNYLTKEYDGKADIIGKARNAQGTLITGRGDNLVKFHHYSGTSTKPDDGEDTVFYREVNAGTVSNNTTADYVAVDPTKYANKDVEWKDNVWNQGRGVVGDKNVKYTVDLTGTDAANYEVVHADGTAVTPTNPYVGKGKITPKEIVLKADPQERWINEGLPDHYTGTPMGKNLSHNEVPEIVPDEKLPGTIDYSSPNARLRVGHYAVNGTYHAPNGAKDGDVVSRNYRFIQDPANDTALYIGPYIPDYEYYKAMTQVSKMTPDEYAYENASLDRTNHYSRKPSAQVDPVPPAINVVKDGVDISKTDIRITDETVFSLVNEVFG
;
A
#
# COMPACT_ATOMS: atom_id res chain seq x y z
N ALA A 1 -87.32 -10.09 44.88
CA ALA A 1 -87.95 -8.97 44.19
C ALA A 1 -88.26 -7.86 45.18
N ASN A 2 -87.46 -6.79 45.20
CA ASN A 2 -87.57 -5.69 46.18
C ASN A 2 -88.30 -4.46 45.65
N TYR A 3 -89.08 -4.64 44.55
CA TYR A 3 -89.85 -3.56 43.98
C TYR A 3 -91.34 -3.90 43.92
N ARG A 4 -92.16 -2.98 44.34
CA ARG A 4 -93.62 -3.04 44.31
C ARG A 4 -94.09 -1.94 43.35
N LEU A 5 -94.78 -2.33 42.31
CA LEU A 5 -95.46 -1.38 41.49
C LEU A 5 -96.59 -0.72 42.22
N VAL A 6 -96.63 0.58 42.23
CA VAL A 6 -97.72 1.38 42.83
C VAL A 6 -98.23 2.39 41.74
N ASP A 7 -99.53 2.76 41.85
CA ASP A 7 -100.09 3.83 41.05
C ASP A 7 -99.68 5.22 41.58
N ALA A 8 -100.06 6.27 40.92
CA ALA A 8 -99.73 7.65 41.30
C ALA A 8 -100.19 8.07 42.70
N SER A 9 -101.06 7.30 43.34
CA SER A 9 -101.54 7.50 44.72
C SER A 9 -100.83 6.61 45.72
N GLY A 10 -99.80 5.84 45.32
CA GLY A 10 -99.04 4.95 46.20
C GLY A 10 -99.73 3.61 46.49
N VAL A 11 -100.84 3.28 45.85
CA VAL A 11 -101.58 2.01 46.02
C VAL A 11 -100.93 0.91 45.15
N ALA A 12 -100.76 -0.28 45.71
CA ALA A 12 -100.17 -1.43 45.03
C ALA A 12 -101.01 -1.80 43.81
N ILE A 13 -100.35 -1.81 42.65
CA ILE A 13 -100.94 -2.33 41.45
C ILE A 13 -100.85 -3.85 41.47
N PRO A 14 -101.97 -4.58 41.38
CA PRO A 14 -101.97 -6.04 41.32
C PRO A 14 -101.16 -6.52 40.12
N THR A 15 -100.28 -7.46 40.38
CA THR A 15 -99.37 -8.02 39.32
C THR A 15 -100.11 -8.93 38.32
N THR A 16 -101.42 -9.28 38.64
CA THR A 16 -102.26 -10.07 37.72
C THR A 16 -103.08 -9.15 36.86
N GLY A 17 -102.80 -9.13 35.57
CA GLY A 17 -103.52 -8.37 34.56
C GLY A 17 -102.84 -7.17 33.94
N LEU A 18 -101.59 -6.92 34.29
CA LEU A 18 -100.81 -5.94 33.59
C LEU A 18 -100.35 -6.57 32.25
N THR A 19 -101.09 -6.26 31.21
CA THR A 19 -100.59 -6.49 29.85
C THR A 19 -99.76 -5.27 29.50
N SER A 20 -98.48 -5.48 29.31
CA SER A 20 -97.65 -4.41 28.72
C SER A 20 -98.15 -4.14 27.31
N PRO A 21 -98.18 -2.90 26.85
CA PRO A 21 -98.39 -2.60 25.43
C PRO A 21 -97.42 -3.42 24.57
N PRO A 22 -97.84 -3.89 23.43
CA PRO A 22 -97.06 -4.84 22.59
C PRO A 22 -95.68 -4.33 22.09
N ASN A 23 -95.27 -3.16 22.53
CA ASN A 23 -94.00 -2.56 22.11
C ASN A 23 -93.16 -2.00 23.26
N ASN A 24 -93.34 -2.51 24.45
CA ASN A 24 -92.44 -2.14 25.58
C ASN A 24 -91.12 -2.94 25.46
N GLU A 25 -90.13 -2.29 24.99
CA GLU A 25 -88.77 -2.84 24.92
C GLU A 25 -87.96 -2.23 26.06
N ILE A 26 -87.34 -3.07 26.83
CA ILE A 26 -86.31 -2.63 27.82
C ILE A 26 -85.00 -2.57 27.02
N THR A 27 -84.68 -1.38 26.59
CA THR A 27 -83.41 -1.17 25.92
C THR A 27 -82.25 -1.15 26.90
N LYS A 28 -81.12 -1.65 26.42
CA LYS A 28 -79.90 -1.58 27.23
C LYS A 28 -79.55 -0.13 27.55
N ARG A 29 -79.10 0.11 28.77
CA ARG A 29 -78.58 1.42 29.15
C ARG A 29 -77.19 1.64 28.50
N LYS A 30 -77.05 2.73 27.77
CA LYS A 30 -75.76 3.14 27.28
C LYS A 30 -74.91 3.74 28.36
N VAL A 31 -73.68 3.23 28.52
CA VAL A 31 -72.66 3.72 29.41
C VAL A 31 -71.47 4.23 28.62
N ASN A 32 -71.25 5.53 28.66
CA ASN A 32 -70.14 6.17 27.97
C ASN A 32 -68.94 6.23 28.91
N VAL A 33 -67.82 5.72 28.50
CA VAL A 33 -66.54 5.81 29.19
C VAL A 33 -65.73 6.96 28.59
N THR A 34 -65.31 7.87 29.42
CA THR A 34 -64.41 8.96 29.05
C THR A 34 -63.01 8.61 29.50
N PHE A 35 -62.02 8.98 28.66
CA PHE A 35 -60.60 8.73 28.88
C PHE A 35 -59.89 10.05 29.13
N GLY A 36 -59.15 10.11 30.23
CA GLY A 36 -58.32 11.27 30.56
C GLY A 36 -56.95 11.23 29.88
N THR A 37 -56.02 11.92 30.48
CA THR A 37 -54.65 12.04 29.97
C THR A 37 -53.68 11.32 30.90
N VAL A 38 -52.77 10.53 30.31
CA VAL A 38 -51.74 9.82 31.06
C VAL A 38 -50.37 10.22 30.59
N SER A 39 -49.36 10.09 31.46
CA SER A 39 -47.97 10.36 31.05
C SER A 39 -47.04 9.34 31.67
N LYS A 40 -45.98 9.04 30.94
CA LYS A 40 -44.87 8.25 31.47
C LYS A 40 -43.53 8.76 30.94
N PRO A 41 -42.43 8.53 31.63
CA PRO A 41 -41.11 8.66 31.01
C PRO A 41 -40.89 7.59 29.95
N TYR A 42 -40.02 7.89 28.97
CA TYR A 42 -39.65 6.94 27.93
C TYR A 42 -38.86 5.76 28.54
N ASP A 43 -39.30 4.56 28.24
CA ASP A 43 -38.72 3.29 28.72
C ASP A 43 -38.47 2.28 27.58
N GLY A 44 -38.57 2.74 26.34
CA GLY A 44 -38.43 1.90 25.15
C GLY A 44 -39.70 1.13 24.77
N THR A 45 -40.76 1.18 25.56
CA THR A 45 -42.01 0.43 25.31
C THR A 45 -43.19 1.35 25.05
N ALA A 46 -44.17 0.88 24.31
CA ALA A 46 -45.45 1.55 24.16
C ALA A 46 -46.44 1.21 25.28
N ALA A 47 -46.13 0.21 26.09
CA ALA A 47 -47.01 -0.21 27.17
C ALA A 47 -47.25 0.91 28.21
N ASN A 48 -48.48 1.01 28.68
CA ASN A 48 -48.87 1.90 29.75
C ASN A 48 -49.48 1.09 30.88
N THR A 49 -49.10 1.37 32.10
CA THR A 49 -49.63 0.71 33.29
C THR A 49 -50.75 1.53 33.95
N MET A 50 -50.94 2.75 33.49
CA MET A 50 -51.94 3.66 34.08
C MET A 50 -53.23 3.62 33.26
N ILE A 51 -54.34 3.56 33.94
CA ILE A 51 -55.67 3.67 33.35
C ILE A 51 -56.31 4.96 33.88
N ASP A 52 -56.60 5.87 32.96
CA ASP A 52 -57.36 7.08 33.27
C ASP A 52 -58.68 7.07 32.48
N ALA A 53 -59.61 6.27 32.96
CA ALA A 53 -60.93 6.10 32.39
C ALA A 53 -61.98 6.37 33.49
N ALA A 54 -63.06 7.04 33.15
CA ALA A 54 -64.12 7.36 34.08
C ALA A 54 -65.48 7.25 33.40
N VAL A 55 -66.50 6.94 34.18
CA VAL A 55 -67.92 7.02 33.78
C VAL A 55 -68.53 8.26 34.37
N SER A 56 -69.70 8.69 33.86
CA SER A 56 -70.43 9.78 34.45
C SER A 56 -70.90 9.43 35.90
N ALA A 57 -71.06 10.43 36.76
CA ALA A 57 -71.58 10.21 38.08
C ALA A 57 -72.96 9.49 38.10
N ALA A 58 -73.79 9.79 37.14
CA ALA A 58 -75.13 9.14 37.03
C ALA A 58 -75.00 7.66 36.60
N ASP A 59 -74.02 7.34 35.69
CA ASP A 59 -73.75 5.95 35.30
C ASP A 59 -73.08 5.17 36.43
N ALA A 60 -72.16 5.79 37.17
CA ALA A 60 -71.50 5.17 38.30
C ALA A 60 -72.51 4.80 39.41
N ALA A 61 -73.43 5.66 39.66
CA ALA A 61 -74.49 5.39 40.65
C ALA A 61 -75.37 4.19 40.25
N VAL A 62 -75.70 4.09 38.96
CA VAL A 62 -76.52 2.98 38.43
C VAL A 62 -75.73 1.67 38.37
N LEU A 63 -74.49 1.73 37.92
CA LEU A 63 -73.61 0.57 37.87
C LEU A 63 -73.15 0.08 39.23
N ASN A 64 -73.38 0.89 40.27
CA ASN A 64 -72.94 0.59 41.64
C ASN A 64 -71.46 0.23 41.74
N LEU A 65 -70.66 0.99 41.05
CA LEU A 65 -69.23 0.71 40.89
C LEU A 65 -68.41 0.74 42.17
N ASP A 66 -68.90 1.53 43.16
CA ASP A 66 -68.25 1.59 44.47
C ASP A 66 -68.33 0.25 45.24
N ARG A 67 -69.34 -0.57 44.98
CA ARG A 67 -69.49 -1.91 45.61
C ARG A 67 -68.66 -2.97 44.88
N THR A 68 -68.38 -2.76 43.59
CA THR A 68 -67.65 -3.72 42.78
C THR A 68 -66.16 -3.40 42.69
N GLY A 69 -65.72 -2.27 43.22
CA GLY A 69 -64.34 -1.82 43.14
C GLY A 69 -63.92 -1.32 41.73
N LEU A 70 -64.90 -1.15 40.81
CA LEU A 70 -64.68 -0.66 39.49
C LEU A 70 -64.39 0.85 39.45
N ALA A 71 -64.91 1.61 40.41
CA ALA A 71 -64.69 3.05 40.48
C ALA A 71 -64.31 3.48 41.89
N ASN A 72 -63.59 4.55 42.03
CA ASN A 72 -63.34 5.25 43.27
C ASN A 72 -64.33 6.43 43.41
N ALA A 73 -64.25 7.19 44.53
CA ALA A 73 -65.07 8.36 44.80
C ALA A 73 -65.11 9.43 43.69
N SER A 74 -64.25 9.35 42.69
CA SER A 74 -64.18 10.22 41.51
C SER A 74 -64.75 9.59 40.24
N ASN A 75 -65.48 8.48 40.34
CA ASN A 75 -66.03 7.69 39.25
C ASN A 75 -64.96 7.14 38.26
N LYS A 76 -63.74 7.07 38.73
CA LYS A 76 -62.60 6.55 37.93
C LYS A 76 -62.51 5.03 37.95
N LEU A 77 -62.31 4.42 36.82
CA LEU A 77 -62.16 2.97 36.65
C LEU A 77 -60.69 2.51 36.91
N THR A 78 -60.15 2.92 38.07
CA THR A 78 -58.72 2.73 38.38
C THR A 78 -58.37 1.35 38.93
N ASN A 79 -59.31 0.62 39.44
CA ASN A 79 -59.06 -0.65 40.16
C ASN A 79 -59.27 -1.91 39.32
N LEU A 80 -59.51 -1.76 38.03
CA LEU A 80 -59.71 -2.90 37.11
C LEU A 80 -58.47 -3.75 36.87
N THR A 81 -57.29 -3.25 37.25
CA THR A 81 -56.02 -3.95 37.11
C THR A 81 -55.47 -4.59 38.39
N ALA A 82 -56.09 -4.27 39.58
CA ALA A 82 -55.39 -4.49 40.83
C ALA A 82 -55.69 -5.84 41.52
N THR A 83 -56.62 -6.63 41.07
CA THR A 83 -56.93 -7.91 41.76
C THR A 83 -57.23 -9.03 40.76
N GLY A 84 -56.45 -10.02 40.79
CA GLY A 84 -56.31 -11.32 40.14
C GLY A 84 -57.51 -12.07 39.57
N ALA A 85 -58.66 -11.44 39.32
CA ALA A 85 -59.83 -12.04 38.72
C ALA A 85 -60.44 -11.26 37.54
N ALA A 86 -59.90 -10.10 37.21
CA ALA A 86 -60.33 -9.33 36.02
C ALA A 86 -59.48 -9.65 34.78
N PRO A 87 -60.08 -9.74 33.59
CA PRO A 87 -59.29 -9.89 32.37
C PRO A 87 -58.31 -8.72 32.23
N ASN A 88 -57.09 -9.03 31.82
CA ASN A 88 -56.01 -8.09 31.71
C ASN A 88 -56.40 -6.90 30.85
N ILE A 89 -56.55 -5.73 31.48
CA ILE A 89 -56.67 -4.47 30.75
C ILE A 89 -55.28 -4.05 30.38
N THR A 90 -55.02 -3.89 29.07
CA THR A 90 -53.79 -3.37 28.56
C THR A 90 -54.01 -1.98 27.99
N SER A 91 -53.04 -1.10 28.17
CA SER A 91 -53.04 0.17 27.47
C SER A 91 -51.69 0.41 26.79
N ALA A 92 -51.73 1.10 25.66
CA ALA A 92 -50.55 1.37 24.89
C ALA A 92 -50.60 2.78 24.30
N TYR A 93 -49.46 3.44 24.30
CA TYR A 93 -49.23 4.68 23.57
C TYR A 93 -49.03 4.42 22.09
N GLY A 94 -49.60 5.25 21.24
CA GLY A 94 -49.48 5.08 19.82
C GLY A 94 -49.95 6.27 19.00
N LYS A 95 -50.23 6.00 17.75
CA LYS A 95 -50.86 6.92 16.80
C LYS A 95 -52.07 6.23 16.20
N ARG A 96 -53.16 6.96 16.12
CA ARG A 96 -54.36 6.54 15.37
C ARG A 96 -54.35 7.23 14.00
N ASP A 97 -54.42 6.45 12.97
CA ASP A 97 -54.48 6.94 11.59
C ASP A 97 -55.55 6.18 10.81
N ASN A 98 -56.52 6.90 10.20
CA ASN A 98 -57.64 6.29 9.46
C ASN A 98 -58.35 5.17 10.25
N GLY A 99 -58.53 5.36 11.54
CA GLY A 99 -59.21 4.40 12.41
C GLY A 99 -58.31 3.24 12.92
N GLN A 100 -57.12 3.05 12.37
CA GLN A 100 -56.19 2.03 12.80
C GLN A 100 -55.25 2.60 13.86
N PHE A 101 -54.97 1.80 14.89
CA PHE A 101 -54.03 2.16 15.95
C PHE A 101 -52.71 1.42 15.74
N THR A 102 -51.62 2.17 15.79
CA THR A 102 -50.25 1.61 15.76
C THR A 102 -49.53 2.02 17.05
N ALA A 103 -49.12 1.03 17.82
CA ALA A 103 -48.35 1.26 19.03
C ALA A 103 -46.98 1.91 18.68
N ASN A 104 -46.62 2.94 19.44
CA ASN A 104 -45.41 3.70 19.19
C ASN A 104 -44.86 4.25 20.51
N PRO A 105 -43.67 3.79 20.94
CA PRO A 105 -43.07 4.22 22.22
C PRO A 105 -42.40 5.60 22.16
N ASN A 106 -42.24 6.20 20.98
CA ASN A 106 -41.39 7.38 20.83
C ASN A 106 -42.06 8.66 21.37
N VAL A 107 -41.24 9.57 21.87
CA VAL A 107 -41.65 10.92 22.28
C VAL A 107 -42.13 11.70 21.06
N VAL A 108 -43.24 12.41 21.17
CA VAL A 108 -43.72 13.32 20.14
C VAL A 108 -43.15 14.72 20.39
N ARG A 109 -42.49 15.27 19.38
CA ARG A 109 -41.93 16.62 19.43
C ARG A 109 -42.46 17.47 18.27
N ASP A 110 -42.59 18.76 18.53
CA ASP A 110 -42.92 19.75 17.52
C ASP A 110 -41.72 20.12 16.64
N ALA A 111 -41.92 21.03 15.69
CA ALA A 111 -40.88 21.52 14.81
C ALA A 111 -39.72 22.24 15.54
N ASN A 112 -39.97 22.74 16.75
CA ASN A 112 -38.97 23.40 17.60
C ASN A 112 -38.32 22.43 18.59
N ASN A 113 -38.55 21.12 18.40
CA ASN A 113 -38.03 20.05 19.25
C ASN A 113 -38.60 20.03 20.70
N ASN A 114 -39.70 20.74 20.99
CA ASN A 114 -40.39 20.68 22.26
C ASN A 114 -41.28 19.45 22.33
N VAL A 115 -41.43 18.86 23.53
CA VAL A 115 -42.37 17.77 23.76
C VAL A 115 -43.79 18.27 23.54
N VAL A 116 -44.58 17.56 22.74
CA VAL A 116 -45.98 17.89 22.52
C VAL A 116 -46.83 17.24 23.63
N PRO A 117 -47.38 18.02 24.57
CA PRO A 117 -48.28 17.47 25.60
C PRO A 117 -49.48 16.77 24.96
N ASN A 118 -49.81 15.59 25.45
CA ASN A 118 -50.93 14.79 24.95
C ASN A 118 -50.85 14.47 23.45
N GLY A 119 -49.65 14.48 22.88
CA GLY A 119 -49.38 14.23 21.46
C GLY A 119 -49.56 12.76 21.03
N LYS A 120 -49.84 11.86 21.97
CA LYS A 120 -50.08 10.44 21.70
C LYS A 120 -51.54 10.09 21.89
N ASP A 121 -52.06 9.17 21.10
CA ASP A 121 -53.25 8.41 21.42
C ASP A 121 -52.88 7.29 22.38
N VAL A 122 -53.78 6.98 23.29
CA VAL A 122 -53.63 5.86 24.21
C VAL A 122 -54.81 4.93 24.01
N GLN A 123 -54.53 3.75 23.48
CA GLN A 123 -55.54 2.70 23.29
C GLN A 123 -55.68 1.90 24.58
N TYR A 124 -56.92 1.68 24.99
CA TYR A 124 -57.26 0.77 26.09
C TYR A 124 -57.94 -0.48 25.51
N ALA A 125 -57.41 -1.65 25.82
CA ALA A 125 -57.98 -2.93 25.40
C ALA A 125 -58.38 -3.78 26.61
N GLY A 126 -59.45 -4.57 26.46
CA GLY A 126 -59.95 -5.43 27.51
C GLY A 126 -60.92 -4.78 28.52
N LEU A 127 -61.16 -3.46 28.38
CA LEU A 127 -62.01 -2.72 29.32
C LEU A 127 -63.47 -3.22 29.32
N ARG A 128 -64.04 -3.49 28.15
CA ARG A 128 -65.39 -4.09 28.02
C ARG A 128 -65.45 -5.45 28.73
N ALA A 129 -64.47 -6.31 28.51
CA ALA A 129 -64.44 -7.63 29.12
C ALA A 129 -64.32 -7.53 30.66
N ALA A 130 -63.51 -6.60 31.15
CA ALA A 130 -63.35 -6.33 32.56
C ALA A 130 -64.67 -5.84 33.22
N MET A 131 -65.35 -4.92 32.56
CA MET A 131 -66.66 -4.43 33.06
C MET A 131 -67.72 -5.54 33.06
N ASN A 132 -67.76 -6.34 31.97
CA ASN A 132 -68.71 -7.47 31.91
C ASN A 132 -68.43 -8.49 33.04
N THR A 133 -67.17 -8.81 33.30
CA THR A 133 -66.78 -9.74 34.38
C THR A 133 -67.18 -9.21 35.75
N THR A 134 -67.01 -7.93 36.00
CA THR A 134 -67.31 -7.32 37.30
C THR A 134 -68.83 -7.18 37.54
N LEU A 135 -69.60 -6.90 36.47
CA LEU A 135 -71.03 -6.79 36.54
C LEU A 135 -71.75 -8.15 36.50
N GLY A 136 -71.09 -9.21 36.10
CA GLY A 136 -71.62 -10.56 36.04
C GLY A 136 -72.94 -10.66 35.25
N SER A 137 -73.97 -11.17 35.84
CA SER A 137 -75.31 -11.34 35.28
C SER A 137 -75.96 -10.03 34.80
N ASP A 138 -75.56 -8.91 35.40
CA ASP A 138 -76.13 -7.60 35.07
C ASP A 138 -75.49 -6.95 33.84
N ALA A 139 -74.37 -7.46 33.35
CA ALA A 139 -73.65 -6.94 32.18
C ALA A 139 -74.55 -6.88 30.93
N GLY A 140 -75.48 -7.83 30.81
CA GLY A 140 -76.45 -7.89 29.73
C GLY A 140 -77.39 -6.70 29.59
N ASN A 141 -77.61 -5.94 30.71
CA ASN A 141 -78.47 -4.77 30.79
C ASN A 141 -77.81 -3.48 30.31
N TYR A 142 -76.52 -3.54 29.96
CA TYR A 142 -75.75 -2.37 29.58
C TYR A 142 -75.08 -2.52 28.19
N GLU A 143 -74.95 -1.40 27.53
CA GLU A 143 -74.16 -1.24 26.33
C GLU A 143 -73.00 -0.28 26.64
N PHE A 144 -71.79 -0.80 26.62
CA PHE A 144 -70.60 -0.03 26.94
C PHE A 144 -69.92 0.48 25.66
N ASP A 145 -69.72 1.78 25.54
CA ASP A 145 -68.84 2.41 24.58
C ASP A 145 -67.43 2.50 25.21
N VAL A 146 -66.71 1.40 25.06
CA VAL A 146 -65.37 1.20 25.71
C VAL A 146 -64.23 1.09 24.73
N ASP A 147 -64.48 1.21 23.44
CA ASP A 147 -63.44 1.27 22.42
C ASP A 147 -62.96 2.72 22.28
N GLY A 148 -62.45 3.26 23.38
CA GLY A 148 -62.02 4.63 23.47
C GLY A 148 -60.50 4.80 23.40
N TYR A 149 -60.16 5.98 22.95
CA TYR A 149 -58.79 6.41 22.97
C TYR A 149 -58.62 7.61 23.90
N GLY A 150 -57.77 7.50 24.88
CA GLY A 150 -57.30 8.64 25.67
C GLY A 150 -56.17 9.36 24.96
N LYS A 151 -55.68 10.39 25.57
CA LYS A 151 -54.50 11.12 25.16
C LYS A 151 -53.37 10.91 26.17
N GLY A 152 -52.12 11.00 25.71
CA GLY A 152 -51.02 10.87 26.61
C GLY A 152 -49.73 11.50 26.14
N THR A 153 -48.79 11.55 27.06
CA THR A 153 -47.48 12.12 26.84
C THR A 153 -46.40 11.09 27.22
N ILE A 154 -45.50 10.82 26.33
CA ILE A 154 -44.26 10.15 26.68
C ILE A 154 -43.20 11.24 26.84
N ASN A 155 -42.66 11.38 28.01
CA ASN A 155 -41.63 12.35 28.34
C ASN A 155 -40.24 11.78 28.02
N PRO A 156 -39.31 12.59 27.46
CA PRO A 156 -37.96 12.13 27.23
C PRO A 156 -37.30 11.78 28.58
N VAL A 157 -36.43 10.78 28.55
CA VAL A 157 -35.62 10.39 29.68
C VAL A 157 -34.29 11.11 29.68
N THR A 158 -33.85 11.60 30.82
CA THR A 158 -32.52 12.22 30.93
C THR A 158 -31.47 11.13 30.97
N MET A 159 -30.50 11.22 30.07
CA MET A 159 -29.39 10.27 29.87
C MET A 159 -28.07 10.91 30.21
N SER A 160 -27.13 10.10 30.64
CA SER A 160 -25.74 10.43 30.91
C SER A 160 -24.82 9.40 30.28
N ASP A 161 -23.51 9.64 30.24
CA ASP A 161 -22.54 8.72 29.66
C ASP A 161 -22.66 7.29 30.24
N GLY A 162 -22.85 7.17 31.56
CA GLY A 162 -22.94 5.88 32.23
C GLY A 162 -24.19 5.04 31.90
N ASP A 163 -25.21 5.65 31.29
CA ASP A 163 -26.43 4.95 30.91
C ASP A 163 -26.28 4.14 29.60
N PHE A 164 -25.14 4.29 28.87
CA PHE A 164 -24.90 3.61 27.62
C PHE A 164 -23.87 2.49 27.79
N ALA A 165 -24.26 1.27 27.52
CA ALA A 165 -23.37 0.12 27.39
C ALA A 165 -23.05 -0.07 25.92
N LEU A 166 -21.90 0.46 25.45
CA LEU A 166 -21.45 0.29 24.10
C LEU A 166 -20.35 -0.78 24.05
N SER A 167 -20.46 -1.68 23.10
CA SER A 167 -19.51 -2.76 22.85
C SER A 167 -18.79 -2.56 21.54
N PHE A 168 -17.51 -2.87 21.52
CA PHE A 168 -16.68 -2.73 20.33
C PHE A 168 -15.96 -4.03 20.04
N ARG A 169 -15.88 -4.37 18.76
CA ARG A 169 -14.98 -5.40 18.26
C ARG A 169 -13.56 -4.86 18.22
N LYS A 170 -12.56 -5.72 18.31
CA LYS A 170 -11.15 -5.34 18.24
C LYS A 170 -10.89 -4.59 16.92
N ALA A 171 -10.40 -3.35 17.01
CA ALA A 171 -10.03 -2.56 15.87
C ALA A 171 -8.64 -2.97 15.37
N SER A 172 -8.46 -3.06 14.06
CA SER A 172 -7.16 -3.38 13.51
C SER A 172 -6.84 -2.56 12.27
N LYS A 173 -5.57 -2.24 12.12
CA LYS A 173 -5.03 -1.64 10.90
C LYS A 173 -3.56 -2.00 10.74
N GLU A 174 -3.01 -1.80 9.56
CA GLU A 174 -1.56 -1.74 9.35
C GLU A 174 -1.05 -0.36 9.74
N TYR A 175 0.18 -0.28 10.21
CA TYR A 175 0.84 0.97 10.56
C TYR A 175 0.85 1.96 9.40
N ASP A 176 0.36 3.16 9.64
CA ASP A 176 0.25 4.27 8.68
C ASP A 176 0.88 5.57 9.19
N GLY A 177 1.53 5.52 10.36
CA GLY A 177 2.13 6.67 11.03
C GLY A 177 1.14 7.55 11.78
N THR A 178 -0.14 7.16 11.91
CA THR A 178 -1.17 7.91 12.64
C THR A 178 -1.82 7.07 13.73
N PRO A 179 -2.35 7.70 14.80
CA PRO A 179 -3.13 7.00 15.80
C PRO A 179 -4.62 6.88 15.43
N ASP A 180 -5.05 7.28 14.23
CA ASP A 180 -6.46 7.33 13.88
C ASP A 180 -7.01 5.93 13.55
N VAL A 181 -8.22 5.65 14.00
CA VAL A 181 -8.97 4.45 13.64
C VAL A 181 -9.79 4.74 12.38
N HIS A 182 -9.41 4.13 11.28
CA HIS A 182 -10.16 4.29 10.04
C HIS A 182 -11.51 3.60 10.11
N ASN A 183 -12.58 4.30 9.69
CA ASN A 183 -13.96 3.79 9.71
C ASN A 183 -14.36 3.21 11.08
N ALA A 184 -14.12 3.96 12.14
CA ALA A 184 -14.34 3.52 13.52
C ALA A 184 -15.75 2.92 13.75
N ALA A 185 -16.76 3.37 12.99
CA ALA A 185 -18.14 2.87 13.09
C ALA A 185 -18.28 1.36 12.79
N GLN A 186 -17.41 0.78 12.00
CA GLN A 186 -17.44 -0.66 11.68
C GLN A 186 -17.11 -1.54 12.88
N TYR A 187 -16.43 -1.00 13.87
CA TYR A 187 -16.04 -1.74 15.07
C TYR A 187 -17.09 -1.69 16.17
N LEU A 188 -18.06 -0.78 16.11
CA LEU A 188 -19.16 -0.74 17.05
C LEU A 188 -20.06 -1.98 16.86
N ASP A 189 -20.21 -2.78 17.90
CA ASP A 189 -21.16 -3.89 17.92
C ASP A 189 -22.55 -3.37 18.33
N LYS A 190 -23.34 -3.01 17.34
CA LYS A 190 -24.68 -2.46 17.54
C LYS A 190 -25.64 -3.45 18.19
N THR A 191 -25.41 -4.74 18.01
CA THR A 191 -26.28 -5.78 18.57
C THR A 191 -26.07 -5.99 20.08
N ALA A 192 -24.83 -5.80 20.53
CA ALA A 192 -24.49 -5.87 21.96
C ALA A 192 -24.61 -4.50 22.65
N SER A 193 -24.77 -3.41 21.89
CA SER A 193 -24.84 -2.05 22.40
C SER A 193 -26.28 -1.66 22.76
N HIS A 194 -26.49 -1.08 23.92
CA HIS A 194 -27.79 -0.64 24.38
C HIS A 194 -27.66 0.54 25.36
N ALA A 195 -28.78 1.22 25.60
CA ALA A 195 -28.90 2.14 26.70
C ALA A 195 -29.69 1.47 27.85
N SER A 196 -29.36 1.78 29.07
CA SER A 196 -30.04 1.27 30.26
C SER A 196 -30.31 2.40 31.24
N ARG A 197 -31.59 2.53 31.67
CA ARG A 197 -31.98 3.55 32.63
C ARG A 197 -33.01 3.00 33.59
N THR A 198 -32.91 3.32 34.87
CA THR A 198 -33.95 3.04 35.83
C THR A 198 -35.05 4.07 35.72
N VAL A 199 -36.25 3.63 35.36
CA VAL A 199 -37.44 4.46 35.21
C VAL A 199 -38.49 3.98 36.19
N GLY A 200 -38.96 4.87 37.09
CA GLY A 200 -39.96 4.53 38.09
C GLY A 200 -39.56 3.39 39.04
N GLY A 201 -38.25 3.23 39.31
CA GLY A 201 -37.70 2.16 40.13
C GLY A 201 -37.41 0.84 39.41
N THR A 202 -37.76 0.74 38.14
CA THR A 202 -37.53 -0.46 37.33
C THR A 202 -36.42 -0.20 36.30
N PRO A 203 -35.35 -1.04 36.23
CA PRO A 203 -34.38 -0.95 35.16
C PRO A 203 -35.03 -1.27 33.82
N SER A 204 -34.83 -0.39 32.85
CA SER A 204 -35.31 -0.56 31.47
C SER A 204 -34.11 -0.55 30.51
N THR A 205 -34.01 -1.58 29.68
CA THR A 205 -33.03 -1.64 28.57
C THR A 205 -33.68 -1.03 27.34
N ILE A 206 -33.02 -0.04 26.78
CA ILE A 206 -33.44 0.68 25.56
C ILE A 206 -32.54 0.24 24.42
N ILE A 207 -33.11 -0.41 23.43
CA ILE A 207 -32.40 -0.83 22.24
C ILE A 207 -32.13 0.42 21.37
N LEU A 208 -30.87 0.63 21.02
CA LEU A 208 -30.48 1.69 20.13
C LEU A 208 -30.60 1.20 18.67
N THR A 209 -31.07 2.07 17.81
CA THR A 209 -31.18 1.83 16.36
C THR A 209 -30.03 2.49 15.63
N ASP A 210 -29.86 2.18 14.34
CA ASP A 210 -28.81 2.79 13.51
C ASP A 210 -28.89 4.33 13.47
N ASP A 211 -30.11 4.86 13.49
CA ASP A 211 -30.38 6.31 13.47
C ASP A 211 -29.94 7.02 14.76
N ASP A 212 -29.71 6.29 15.83
CA ASP A 212 -29.28 6.85 17.10
C ASP A 212 -27.78 7.17 17.14
N TYR A 213 -27.00 6.58 16.23
CA TYR A 213 -25.57 6.79 16.14
C TYR A 213 -25.23 7.85 15.08
N VAL A 214 -24.93 9.08 15.52
CA VAL A 214 -24.61 10.21 14.62
C VAL A 214 -23.19 10.13 14.07
N SER A 215 -22.23 9.82 14.94
CA SER A 215 -20.83 9.58 14.55
C SER A 215 -20.17 8.62 15.52
N VAL A 216 -19.17 7.91 15.01
CA VAL A 216 -18.26 7.07 15.77
C VAL A 216 -16.85 7.44 15.37
N ASP A 217 -16.11 8.02 16.28
CA ASP A 217 -14.70 8.35 16.12
C ASP A 217 -13.85 7.47 17.03
N GLY A 218 -12.64 7.15 16.62
CA GLY A 218 -11.74 6.32 17.40
C GLY A 218 -10.29 6.75 17.22
N LYS A 219 -9.53 6.67 18.30
CA LYS A 219 -8.08 6.87 18.28
C LYS A 219 -7.39 5.82 19.12
N TYR A 220 -6.31 5.26 18.62
CA TYR A 220 -5.38 4.47 19.39
C TYR A 220 -4.61 5.35 20.37
N ASP A 221 -4.20 4.81 21.53
CA ASP A 221 -3.31 5.48 22.50
C ASP A 221 -2.09 6.11 21.85
N ASN A 222 -1.52 5.38 20.90
CA ASN A 222 -0.36 5.77 20.14
C ASN A 222 -0.42 5.16 18.74
N LYS A 223 0.50 5.57 17.86
CA LYS A 223 0.56 5.09 16.48
C LYS A 223 1.28 3.76 16.29
N ASN A 224 1.96 3.23 17.34
CA ASN A 224 2.93 2.15 17.20
C ASN A 224 2.28 0.78 17.00
N ALA A 225 2.96 -0.09 16.25
CA ALA A 225 2.57 -1.48 16.08
C ALA A 225 2.52 -2.23 17.41
N GLY A 226 1.50 -3.07 17.58
CA GLY A 226 1.21 -3.80 18.81
C GLY A 226 -0.28 -3.78 19.13
N ASP A 227 -0.62 -3.89 20.40
CA ASP A 227 -2.00 -3.93 20.90
C ASP A 227 -2.34 -2.68 21.75
N PRO A 228 -2.39 -1.47 21.15
CA PRO A 228 -2.78 -0.27 21.88
C PRO A 228 -4.28 -0.26 22.18
N THR A 229 -4.67 0.39 23.28
CA THR A 229 -6.07 0.68 23.58
C THR A 229 -6.63 1.66 22.54
N VAL A 230 -7.90 1.51 22.22
CA VAL A 230 -8.64 2.45 21.36
C VAL A 230 -9.62 3.26 22.20
N HIS A 231 -9.53 4.57 22.11
CA HIS A 231 -10.48 5.50 22.72
C HIS A 231 -11.56 5.89 21.72
N TYR A 232 -12.76 5.38 21.91
CA TYR A 232 -13.92 5.69 21.07
C TYR A 232 -14.69 6.88 21.61
N LYS A 233 -15.23 7.69 20.70
CA LYS A 233 -16.22 8.75 20.96
C LYS A 233 -17.41 8.50 20.06
N VAL A 234 -18.55 8.18 20.67
CA VAL A 234 -19.79 7.91 19.96
C VAL A 234 -20.79 9.01 20.27
N ARG A 235 -21.16 9.77 19.27
CA ARG A 235 -22.21 10.78 19.39
C ARG A 235 -23.56 10.10 19.22
N ILE A 236 -24.38 10.18 20.25
CA ILE A 236 -25.76 9.68 20.27
C ILE A 236 -26.72 10.83 20.03
N SER A 237 -27.76 10.58 19.25
CA SER A 237 -28.89 11.48 19.06
C SER A 237 -30.17 10.66 18.99
N ASN A 238 -31.07 10.84 19.96
CA ASN A 238 -32.36 10.18 19.96
C ASN A 238 -33.39 11.16 20.50
N LYS A 239 -34.50 11.31 19.79
CA LYS A 239 -35.61 12.22 20.18
C LYS A 239 -36.27 11.85 21.52
N ASN A 240 -36.06 10.62 21.96
CA ASN A 240 -36.60 10.11 23.23
C ASN A 240 -35.70 10.46 24.42
N PHE A 241 -34.51 11.02 24.18
CA PHE A 241 -33.55 11.36 25.22
C PHE A 241 -33.46 12.86 25.45
N ASN A 242 -33.14 13.20 26.70
CA ASN A 242 -32.69 14.53 27.10
C ASN A 242 -31.29 14.40 27.68
N PHE A 243 -30.35 15.10 27.10
CA PHE A 243 -28.94 15.04 27.51
C PHE A 243 -28.60 16.09 28.61
N GLY A 244 -29.52 17.02 28.91
CA GLY A 244 -29.25 18.06 29.91
C GLY A 244 -28.03 18.89 29.54
N THR A 245 -27.02 18.92 30.41
CA THR A 245 -25.74 19.60 30.21
C THR A 245 -24.68 18.69 29.58
N TRP A 246 -24.95 17.41 29.41
CA TRP A 246 -24.02 16.46 28.79
C TRP A 246 -24.00 16.64 27.26
N ASP A 247 -22.83 16.49 26.68
CA ASP A 247 -22.59 16.73 25.23
C ASP A 247 -23.16 15.67 24.28
N GLY A 248 -23.76 14.61 24.81
CA GLY A 248 -24.29 13.49 24.04
C GLY A 248 -23.21 12.60 23.43
N ILE A 249 -21.97 12.68 23.92
CA ILE A 249 -20.85 11.88 23.46
C ILE A 249 -20.50 10.82 24.51
N VAL A 250 -20.74 9.58 24.16
CA VAL A 250 -20.33 8.41 24.96
C VAL A 250 -18.85 8.13 24.67
N ARG A 251 -18.08 7.96 25.75
CA ARG A 251 -16.65 7.65 25.67
C ARG A 251 -16.39 6.26 26.21
N ARG A 252 -15.77 5.40 25.39
CA ARG A 252 -15.47 4.00 25.76
C ARG A 252 -14.10 3.61 25.20
N ASP A 253 -13.44 2.76 25.96
CA ASP A 253 -12.21 2.12 25.53
C ASP A 253 -12.54 0.76 24.92
N GLY A 254 -11.72 0.36 23.95
CA GLY A 254 -11.80 -0.94 23.29
C GLY A 254 -10.40 -1.46 22.93
N ASP A 255 -10.37 -2.72 22.55
CA ASP A 255 -9.12 -3.36 22.14
C ASP A 255 -8.72 -2.93 20.74
N GLY A 256 -7.44 -2.69 20.54
CA GLY A 256 -6.86 -2.38 19.25
C GLY A 256 -5.74 -3.31 18.85
N HIS A 257 -5.38 -3.26 17.59
CA HIS A 257 -4.19 -3.89 17.02
C HIS A 257 -3.66 -3.07 15.86
N ILE A 258 -2.37 -2.81 15.86
CA ILE A 258 -1.68 -2.19 14.75
C ILE A 258 -0.61 -3.18 14.28
N ASP A 259 -0.81 -3.73 13.08
CA ASP A 259 0.18 -4.58 12.43
C ASP A 259 1.39 -3.75 11.99
N LYS A 260 2.56 -4.36 12.01
CA LYS A 260 3.74 -3.73 11.41
C LYS A 260 3.52 -3.51 9.92
N ARG A 261 3.96 -2.35 9.43
CA ARG A 261 3.97 -2.07 8.00
C ARG A 261 5.05 -2.89 7.31
N LYS A 262 4.63 -3.70 6.36
CA LYS A 262 5.54 -4.57 5.64
C LYS A 262 6.14 -3.84 4.44
N LEU A 263 7.46 -3.89 4.36
CA LEU A 263 8.25 -3.27 3.29
C LEU A 263 8.88 -4.36 2.44
N ILE A 264 8.71 -4.28 1.14
CA ILE A 264 9.43 -5.09 0.18
C ILE A 264 10.56 -4.26 -0.43
N ALA A 265 11.76 -4.81 -0.47
CA ALA A 265 12.89 -4.16 -1.11
C ALA A 265 12.82 -4.32 -2.63
N ASP A 266 13.07 -3.23 -3.36
CA ASP A 266 13.15 -3.28 -4.82
C ASP A 266 14.45 -3.97 -5.26
N PRO A 267 14.36 -5.10 -5.98
CA PRO A 267 15.53 -5.82 -6.50
C PRO A 267 16.18 -5.14 -7.71
N SER A 268 15.57 -4.08 -8.25
CA SER A 268 15.97 -3.48 -9.52
C SER A 268 17.24 -2.63 -9.45
N ASN A 269 17.82 -2.42 -8.27
CA ASN A 269 19.11 -1.76 -8.13
C ASN A 269 20.24 -2.66 -8.65
N TYR A 270 20.45 -2.59 -9.95
CA TYR A 270 21.57 -3.26 -10.61
C TYR A 270 22.85 -2.47 -10.37
N LEU A 271 23.74 -3.00 -9.53
CA LEU A 271 24.97 -2.33 -9.15
C LEU A 271 26.11 -2.70 -10.08
N THR A 272 26.83 -1.71 -10.58
CA THR A 272 27.96 -1.90 -11.50
C THR A 272 29.19 -1.20 -10.97
N LYS A 273 30.33 -1.87 -10.99
CA LYS A 273 31.63 -1.24 -10.76
C LYS A 273 32.68 -1.83 -11.69
N GLU A 274 33.75 -1.08 -11.91
CA GLU A 274 34.97 -1.61 -12.53
C GLU A 274 35.78 -2.39 -11.50
N TYR A 275 36.49 -3.39 -11.95
CA TYR A 275 37.39 -4.18 -11.11
C TYR A 275 38.48 -3.30 -10.47
N ASP A 276 38.60 -3.39 -9.17
CA ASP A 276 39.57 -2.64 -8.35
C ASP A 276 40.29 -3.51 -7.32
N GLY A 277 40.18 -4.84 -7.45
CA GLY A 277 40.76 -5.80 -6.53
C GLY A 277 39.99 -5.97 -5.21
N LYS A 278 38.83 -5.32 -5.04
CA LYS A 278 38.01 -5.35 -3.82
C LYS A 278 36.56 -5.69 -4.13
N ALA A 279 35.86 -6.22 -3.15
CA ALA A 279 34.43 -6.49 -3.23
C ALA A 279 33.57 -5.30 -2.76
N ASP A 280 34.18 -4.22 -2.29
CA ASP A 280 33.49 -3.07 -1.73
C ASP A 280 32.54 -2.40 -2.73
N ILE A 281 31.37 -2.03 -2.24
CA ILE A 281 30.33 -1.34 -3.03
C ILE A 281 30.34 0.16 -2.73
N ILE A 282 30.40 0.53 -1.45
CA ILE A 282 30.34 1.93 -1.03
C ILE A 282 31.57 2.69 -1.53
N GLY A 283 31.34 3.81 -2.20
CA GLY A 283 32.38 4.64 -2.80
C GLY A 283 32.97 4.07 -4.11
N LYS A 284 32.42 2.98 -4.64
CA LYS A 284 32.97 2.28 -5.81
C LYS A 284 31.91 1.91 -6.86
N ALA A 285 30.80 1.34 -6.41
CA ALA A 285 29.74 0.91 -7.33
C ALA A 285 28.79 2.04 -7.69
N ARG A 286 28.14 1.91 -8.84
CA ARG A 286 27.10 2.82 -9.33
C ARG A 286 25.81 2.05 -9.56
N ASN A 287 24.68 2.72 -9.36
CA ASN A 287 23.36 2.16 -9.70
C ASN A 287 23.13 2.20 -11.23
N ALA A 288 21.96 1.73 -11.67
CA ALA A 288 21.58 1.71 -13.09
C ALA A 288 21.53 3.12 -13.72
N GLN A 289 21.36 4.18 -12.94
CA GLN A 289 21.35 5.57 -13.36
C GLN A 289 22.77 6.18 -13.39
N GLY A 290 23.80 5.40 -13.07
CA GLY A 290 25.19 5.85 -13.03
C GLY A 290 25.58 6.61 -11.75
N THR A 291 24.70 6.71 -10.75
CA THR A 291 24.98 7.41 -9.50
C THR A 291 25.89 6.57 -8.62
N LEU A 292 26.97 7.16 -8.11
CA LEU A 292 27.89 6.51 -7.18
C LEU A 292 27.18 6.23 -5.83
N ILE A 293 27.35 5.04 -5.30
CA ILE A 293 26.89 4.67 -3.97
C ILE A 293 27.91 5.17 -2.94
N THR A 294 27.56 6.20 -2.16
CA THR A 294 28.48 6.91 -1.28
C THR A 294 28.35 6.54 0.19
N GLY A 295 27.24 5.93 0.59
CA GLY A 295 27.00 5.58 1.99
C GLY A 295 26.09 4.38 2.17
N ARG A 296 26.00 3.92 3.41
CA ARG A 296 25.01 2.93 3.83
C ARG A 296 23.63 3.60 3.75
N GLY A 297 22.67 2.92 3.16
CA GLY A 297 21.30 3.42 3.03
C GLY A 297 21.06 4.35 1.84
N ASP A 298 22.09 4.91 1.22
CA ASP A 298 21.94 5.78 0.06
C ASP A 298 21.60 4.97 -1.19
N ASN A 299 20.30 4.89 -1.52
CA ASN A 299 19.80 4.30 -2.78
C ASN A 299 20.25 2.86 -3.07
N LEU A 300 20.77 2.12 -2.08
CA LEU A 300 21.14 0.71 -2.28
C LEU A 300 19.93 -0.15 -2.52
N VAL A 301 18.84 0.11 -1.80
CA VAL A 301 17.55 -0.57 -1.93
C VAL A 301 16.44 0.44 -1.72
N LYS A 302 15.45 0.42 -2.59
CA LYS A 302 14.20 1.16 -2.40
C LYS A 302 13.17 0.26 -1.74
N PHE A 303 12.34 0.86 -0.90
CA PHE A 303 11.29 0.14 -0.19
C PHE A 303 9.92 0.53 -0.72
N HIS A 304 9.12 -0.49 -0.95
CA HIS A 304 7.73 -0.38 -1.39
C HIS A 304 6.82 -1.04 -0.38
N HIS A 305 5.57 -0.66 -0.36
CA HIS A 305 4.59 -1.32 0.49
C HIS A 305 4.30 -2.75 0.02
N TYR A 306 4.33 -3.71 0.94
CA TYR A 306 3.95 -5.10 0.67
C TYR A 306 2.46 -5.30 0.94
N SER A 307 1.65 -5.44 -0.09
CA SER A 307 0.20 -5.60 0.01
C SER A 307 -0.27 -7.07 0.09
N GLY A 308 0.65 -8.02 0.16
CA GLY A 308 0.32 -9.46 0.24
C GLY A 308 0.02 -10.14 -1.10
N THR A 309 -0.17 -9.40 -2.18
CA THR A 309 -0.59 -9.93 -3.48
C THR A 309 0.34 -9.61 -4.64
N SER A 310 1.31 -8.73 -4.45
CA SER A 310 2.18 -8.25 -5.53
C SER A 310 3.61 -8.74 -5.36
N THR A 311 4.12 -9.41 -6.38
CA THR A 311 5.53 -9.72 -6.56
C THR A 311 6.30 -8.55 -7.18
N LYS A 312 5.60 -7.49 -7.56
CA LYS A 312 6.16 -6.24 -8.07
C LYS A 312 5.49 -5.06 -7.39
N PRO A 313 6.26 -4.12 -6.85
CA PRO A 313 5.72 -2.86 -6.36
C PRO A 313 5.29 -2.01 -7.56
N ASP A 314 4.00 -2.01 -7.87
CA ASP A 314 3.46 -1.20 -8.98
C ASP A 314 3.35 0.29 -8.61
N ASP A 315 3.51 0.66 -7.33
CA ASP A 315 3.02 1.94 -6.81
C ASP A 315 4.13 2.89 -6.32
N GLY A 316 5.38 2.68 -6.70
CA GLY A 316 6.46 3.57 -6.28
C GLY A 316 6.96 3.30 -4.85
N GLU A 317 7.72 4.23 -4.30
CA GLU A 317 8.31 4.14 -2.97
C GLU A 317 7.23 4.21 -1.88
N ASP A 318 7.40 3.46 -0.78
CA ASP A 318 6.46 3.51 0.34
C ASP A 318 6.39 4.91 0.97
N THR A 319 5.24 5.57 0.80
CA THR A 319 5.06 6.97 1.19
C THR A 319 5.11 7.19 2.70
N VAL A 320 4.67 6.20 3.49
CA VAL A 320 4.69 6.28 4.95
C VAL A 320 6.12 6.16 5.45
N PHE A 321 6.85 5.15 4.97
CA PHE A 321 8.25 4.93 5.33
C PHE A 321 9.13 6.13 4.99
N TYR A 322 9.08 6.61 3.75
CA TYR A 322 9.93 7.74 3.32
C TYR A 322 9.53 9.07 3.95
N ARG A 323 8.27 9.25 4.31
CA ARG A 323 7.87 10.41 5.14
C ARG A 323 8.59 10.40 6.48
N GLU A 324 8.68 9.25 7.15
CA GLU A 324 9.35 9.12 8.45
C GLU A 324 10.87 9.12 8.33
N VAL A 325 11.43 8.58 7.25
CA VAL A 325 12.86 8.75 6.93
C VAL A 325 13.20 10.24 6.79
N ASN A 326 12.40 10.99 6.06
CA ASN A 326 12.60 12.43 5.87
C ASN A 326 12.39 13.23 7.17
N ALA A 327 11.56 12.75 8.07
CA ALA A 327 11.36 13.33 9.40
C ALA A 327 12.48 12.95 10.40
N GLY A 328 13.38 12.03 10.03
CA GLY A 328 14.47 11.56 10.87
C GLY A 328 14.04 10.59 11.99
N THR A 329 12.81 10.08 11.95
CA THR A 329 12.30 9.13 12.95
C THR A 329 12.61 7.67 12.59
N VAL A 330 12.95 7.42 11.34
CA VAL A 330 13.43 6.12 10.83
C VAL A 330 14.69 6.35 10.01
N SER A 331 15.64 5.45 10.13
CA SER A 331 16.81 5.37 9.27
C SER A 331 16.98 3.94 8.79
N ASN A 332 17.27 3.76 7.51
CA ASN A 332 17.68 2.48 6.97
C ASN A 332 19.21 2.43 6.86
N ASN A 333 19.78 1.44 7.48
CA ASN A 333 21.22 1.15 7.38
C ASN A 333 21.38 -0.09 6.51
N THR A 334 21.34 0.10 5.20
CA THR A 334 21.43 -0.99 4.23
C THR A 334 22.89 -1.19 3.82
N THR A 335 23.36 -2.42 3.88
CA THR A 335 24.68 -2.81 3.39
C THR A 335 24.50 -3.84 2.28
N ALA A 336 25.21 -3.66 1.17
CA ALA A 336 25.20 -4.58 0.05
C ALA A 336 26.59 -5.19 -0.16
N ASP A 337 26.63 -6.50 -0.36
CA ASP A 337 27.84 -7.26 -0.69
C ASP A 337 27.63 -8.04 -1.99
N TYR A 338 28.67 -8.19 -2.81
CA TYR A 338 28.64 -9.09 -3.96
C TYR A 338 28.74 -10.55 -3.50
N VAL A 339 27.86 -11.38 -4.05
CA VAL A 339 27.87 -12.83 -3.86
C VAL A 339 28.02 -13.50 -5.23
N ALA A 340 28.81 -14.58 -5.31
CA ALA A 340 28.90 -15.36 -6.53
C ALA A 340 27.53 -15.91 -6.95
N VAL A 341 27.31 -16.03 -8.26
CA VAL A 341 26.07 -16.62 -8.82
C VAL A 341 25.90 -18.08 -8.37
N ASP A 342 27.01 -18.79 -8.23
CA ASP A 342 27.04 -20.11 -7.62
C ASP A 342 26.90 -19.99 -6.10
N PRO A 343 25.83 -20.51 -5.48
CA PRO A 343 25.59 -20.38 -4.03
C PRO A 343 26.69 -21.06 -3.19
N THR A 344 27.55 -21.87 -3.76
CA THR A 344 28.70 -22.47 -3.08
C THR A 344 29.92 -21.53 -3.01
N LYS A 345 29.91 -20.42 -3.72
CA LYS A 345 30.98 -19.44 -3.73
C LYS A 345 30.51 -18.17 -3.01
N TYR A 346 31.18 -17.87 -1.94
CA TYR A 346 30.95 -16.63 -1.19
C TYR A 346 31.44 -15.40 -1.96
N ALA A 347 31.00 -14.21 -1.51
CA ALA A 347 31.35 -12.92 -2.07
C ALA A 347 32.83 -12.86 -2.47
N ASN A 348 33.10 -12.66 -3.72
CA ASN A 348 34.45 -12.48 -4.25
C ASN A 348 34.55 -11.17 -5.04
N LYS A 349 35.77 -10.70 -5.18
CA LYS A 349 36.12 -9.48 -5.91
C LYS A 349 36.16 -9.64 -7.43
N ASP A 350 36.15 -10.89 -7.94
CA ASP A 350 36.50 -11.18 -9.32
C ASP A 350 35.35 -10.92 -10.30
N VAL A 351 35.70 -10.64 -11.55
CA VAL A 351 34.77 -10.51 -12.65
C VAL A 351 34.10 -11.85 -12.94
N GLU A 352 32.79 -11.87 -13.01
CA GLU A 352 32.03 -13.05 -13.41
C GLU A 352 31.83 -13.04 -14.93
N TRP A 353 32.06 -14.17 -15.56
CA TRP A 353 31.88 -14.32 -17.01
C TRP A 353 30.71 -15.28 -17.29
N LYS A 354 29.82 -14.87 -18.18
CA LYS A 354 28.71 -15.71 -18.58
C LYS A 354 29.25 -17.02 -19.15
N ASP A 355 28.65 -18.12 -18.75
CA ASP A 355 29.05 -19.49 -19.15
C ASP A 355 30.53 -19.80 -18.85
N ASN A 356 31.14 -19.06 -17.93
CA ASN A 356 32.55 -19.14 -17.56
C ASN A 356 33.55 -18.87 -18.74
N VAL A 357 33.11 -18.16 -19.77
CA VAL A 357 33.91 -17.86 -20.97
C VAL A 357 34.54 -16.47 -20.87
N TRP A 358 35.81 -16.41 -20.57
CA TRP A 358 36.59 -15.16 -20.53
C TRP A 358 37.03 -14.66 -21.92
N ASN A 359 37.59 -15.54 -22.77
CA ASN A 359 38.09 -15.24 -24.12
C ASN A 359 38.93 -13.93 -24.18
N GLN A 360 39.99 -13.81 -23.35
CA GLN A 360 40.85 -12.62 -23.23
C GLN A 360 40.07 -11.31 -22.92
N GLY A 361 38.99 -11.40 -22.18
CA GLY A 361 38.13 -10.26 -21.83
C GLY A 361 37.11 -9.91 -22.90
N ARG A 362 36.98 -10.67 -23.98
CA ARG A 362 35.95 -10.49 -25.01
C ARG A 362 34.66 -11.24 -24.73
N GLY A 363 34.63 -12.06 -23.67
CA GLY A 363 33.45 -12.75 -23.23
C GLY A 363 32.37 -11.78 -22.69
N VAL A 364 31.18 -12.29 -22.53
CA VAL A 364 30.08 -11.52 -21.93
C VAL A 364 30.25 -11.54 -20.42
N VAL A 365 30.27 -10.35 -19.80
CA VAL A 365 30.32 -10.22 -18.35
C VAL A 365 29.00 -10.71 -17.78
N GLY A 366 29.07 -11.66 -16.86
CA GLY A 366 27.94 -12.25 -16.18
C GLY A 366 27.45 -11.40 -15.00
N ASP A 367 26.26 -11.73 -14.53
CA ASP A 367 25.68 -11.11 -13.33
C ASP A 367 26.23 -11.76 -12.07
N LYS A 368 26.41 -10.94 -11.06
CA LYS A 368 26.69 -11.37 -9.69
C LYS A 368 25.49 -11.14 -8.80
N ASN A 369 25.28 -12.02 -7.85
CA ASN A 369 24.34 -11.74 -6.78
C ASN A 369 24.91 -10.69 -5.84
N VAL A 370 24.05 -9.74 -5.49
CA VAL A 370 24.32 -8.70 -4.48
C VAL A 370 23.46 -8.99 -3.27
N LYS A 371 24.07 -9.23 -2.14
CA LYS A 371 23.40 -9.51 -0.88
C LYS A 371 23.19 -8.21 -0.13
N TYR A 372 21.96 -7.99 0.33
CA TYR A 372 21.60 -6.83 1.13
C TYR A 372 21.25 -7.25 2.55
N THR A 373 21.88 -6.61 3.53
CA THR A 373 21.46 -6.60 4.93
C THR A 373 20.78 -5.29 5.22
N VAL A 374 19.61 -5.37 5.85
CA VAL A 374 18.78 -4.21 6.19
C VAL A 374 18.67 -4.11 7.69
N ASP A 375 19.00 -2.96 8.23
CA ASP A 375 18.83 -2.63 9.65
C ASP A 375 18.08 -1.31 9.76
N LEU A 376 16.83 -1.37 10.20
CA LEU A 376 16.01 -0.19 10.43
C LEU A 376 16.26 0.31 11.85
N THR A 377 16.63 1.57 11.98
CA THR A 377 16.91 2.24 13.26
C THR A 377 16.04 3.49 13.40
N GLY A 378 15.92 3.97 14.63
CA GLY A 378 15.11 5.15 14.94
C GLY A 378 13.90 4.83 15.80
N THR A 379 13.18 5.85 16.25
CA THR A 379 12.05 5.73 17.18
C THR A 379 10.88 4.95 16.58
N ASP A 380 10.68 5.05 15.28
CA ASP A 380 9.56 4.43 14.58
C ASP A 380 9.96 3.13 13.84
N ALA A 381 11.23 2.72 13.87
CA ALA A 381 11.73 1.54 13.16
C ALA A 381 11.01 0.23 13.54
N ALA A 382 10.61 0.10 14.82
CA ALA A 382 9.90 -1.08 15.31
C ALA A 382 8.52 -1.29 14.67
N ASN A 383 7.98 -0.27 14.02
CA ASN A 383 6.68 -0.30 13.35
C ASN A 383 6.74 -0.92 11.94
N TYR A 384 7.92 -1.27 11.48
CA TYR A 384 8.16 -1.81 10.15
C TYR A 384 8.73 -3.23 10.21
N GLU A 385 8.49 -3.97 9.15
CA GLU A 385 9.09 -5.28 8.90
C GLU A 385 9.49 -5.37 7.42
N VAL A 386 10.76 -5.68 7.15
CA VAL A 386 11.22 -5.90 5.78
C VAL A 386 11.00 -7.36 5.40
N VAL A 387 10.32 -7.59 4.28
CA VAL A 387 9.91 -8.92 3.83
C VAL A 387 10.34 -9.19 2.39
N HIS A 388 10.44 -10.47 2.03
CA HIS A 388 10.54 -10.93 0.66
C HIS A 388 9.19 -10.86 -0.07
N ALA A 389 9.19 -11.10 -1.37
CA ALA A 389 7.97 -11.12 -2.19
C ALA A 389 6.94 -12.17 -1.76
N ASP A 390 7.36 -13.21 -1.05
CA ASP A 390 6.49 -14.24 -0.47
C ASP A 390 6.00 -13.90 0.94
N GLY A 391 6.36 -12.72 1.46
CA GLY A 391 6.00 -12.25 2.80
C GLY A 391 6.90 -12.77 3.92
N THR A 392 7.93 -13.58 3.64
CA THR A 392 8.88 -14.02 4.65
C THR A 392 9.82 -12.90 5.08
N ALA A 393 10.17 -12.85 6.36
CA ALA A 393 11.03 -11.79 6.89
C ALA A 393 12.44 -11.83 6.29
N VAL A 394 12.97 -10.66 5.95
CA VAL A 394 14.38 -10.46 5.57
C VAL A 394 15.22 -10.45 6.85
N THR A 395 16.19 -11.35 6.92
CA THR A 395 17.08 -11.50 8.10
C THR A 395 18.53 -11.66 7.63
N PRO A 396 19.52 -11.57 8.52
CA PRO A 396 20.92 -11.86 8.16
C PRO A 396 21.14 -13.26 7.57
N THR A 397 20.33 -14.23 7.97
CA THR A 397 20.37 -15.62 7.44
C THR A 397 19.51 -15.82 6.20
N ASN A 398 18.57 -14.93 5.96
CA ASN A 398 17.73 -14.88 4.77
C ASN A 398 17.78 -13.46 4.19
N PRO A 399 18.93 -13.03 3.62
CA PRO A 399 19.10 -11.68 3.14
C PRO A 399 18.37 -11.45 1.82
N TYR A 400 18.15 -10.20 1.51
CA TYR A 400 17.69 -9.81 0.19
C TYR A 400 18.80 -10.01 -0.85
N VAL A 401 18.46 -10.55 -2.02
CA VAL A 401 19.43 -10.79 -3.10
C VAL A 401 19.00 -10.08 -4.37
N GLY A 402 19.75 -9.07 -4.75
CA GLY A 402 19.65 -8.38 -6.02
C GLY A 402 20.72 -8.84 -7.02
N LYS A 403 20.90 -8.07 -8.09
CA LYS A 403 21.86 -8.32 -9.14
C LYS A 403 22.82 -7.15 -9.34
N GLY A 404 24.01 -7.47 -9.80
CA GLY A 404 25.02 -6.50 -10.17
C GLY A 404 26.09 -7.12 -11.04
N LYS A 405 27.09 -6.36 -11.41
CA LYS A 405 28.27 -6.87 -12.13
C LYS A 405 29.53 -6.11 -11.75
N ILE A 406 30.66 -6.78 -11.84
CA ILE A 406 31.99 -6.16 -11.86
C ILE A 406 32.47 -6.23 -13.30
N THR A 407 32.72 -5.08 -13.93
CA THR A 407 33.29 -5.01 -15.26
C THR A 407 34.81 -5.19 -15.19
N PRO A 408 35.40 -5.85 -16.17
CA PRO A 408 36.86 -6.01 -16.21
C PRO A 408 37.54 -4.65 -16.36
N LYS A 409 38.72 -4.52 -15.79
CA LYS A 409 39.57 -3.37 -16.00
C LYS A 409 40.29 -3.50 -17.34
N GLU A 410 40.34 -2.42 -18.10
CA GLU A 410 40.90 -2.45 -19.45
C GLU A 410 42.39 -2.21 -19.42
N ILE A 411 43.13 -3.03 -20.18
CA ILE A 411 44.56 -2.86 -20.48
C ILE A 411 44.65 -2.59 -21.99
N VAL A 412 45.12 -1.40 -22.34
CA VAL A 412 45.31 -0.98 -23.73
C VAL A 412 46.61 -1.54 -24.24
N LEU A 413 46.57 -2.31 -25.32
CA LEU A 413 47.73 -2.82 -26.02
C LEU A 413 48.07 -1.89 -27.19
N LYS A 414 49.14 -1.10 -27.04
CA LYS A 414 49.55 -0.11 -28.00
C LYS A 414 50.90 -0.53 -28.63
N ALA A 415 50.87 -0.84 -29.93
CA ALA A 415 52.06 -1.16 -30.68
C ALA A 415 52.92 0.09 -30.92
N ASP A 416 54.22 -0.07 -30.89
CA ASP A 416 55.14 0.98 -31.30
C ASP A 416 55.14 1.09 -32.83
N PRO A 417 55.04 2.29 -33.39
CA PRO A 417 55.13 2.48 -34.83
C PRO A 417 56.46 2.01 -35.39
N GLN A 418 56.43 1.25 -36.47
CA GLN A 418 57.62 0.77 -37.18
C GLN A 418 57.53 1.07 -38.68
N GLU A 419 58.64 1.45 -39.21
CA GLU A 419 58.81 1.70 -40.66
C GLU A 419 59.84 0.75 -41.23
N ARG A 420 59.53 0.19 -42.37
CA ARG A 420 60.41 -0.68 -43.14
C ARG A 420 60.27 -0.40 -44.59
N TRP A 421 61.35 -0.69 -45.34
CA TRP A 421 61.34 -0.63 -46.78
C TRP A 421 61.23 -2.03 -47.39
N ILE A 422 60.65 -2.13 -48.55
CA ILE A 422 60.40 -3.43 -49.19
C ILE A 422 61.69 -4.28 -49.32
N ASN A 423 62.85 -3.65 -49.42
CA ASN A 423 64.15 -4.30 -49.54
C ASN A 423 64.79 -4.67 -48.18
N GLU A 424 64.24 -4.18 -47.08
CA GLU A 424 64.74 -4.51 -45.74
C GLU A 424 64.11 -5.78 -45.18
N GLY A 425 63.00 -6.22 -45.74
CA GLY A 425 62.23 -7.31 -45.19
C GLY A 425 61.22 -6.85 -44.06
N LEU A 426 60.44 -7.76 -43.58
CA LEU A 426 59.56 -7.51 -42.44
C LEU A 426 60.38 -7.40 -41.16
N PRO A 427 59.90 -6.66 -40.15
CA PRO A 427 60.55 -6.61 -38.86
C PRO A 427 60.68 -8.01 -38.24
N ASP A 428 61.85 -8.29 -37.65
CA ASP A 428 62.07 -9.53 -36.88
C ASP A 428 61.31 -9.54 -35.57
N HIS A 429 61.08 -8.35 -35.00
CA HIS A 429 60.39 -8.17 -33.71
C HIS A 429 59.46 -6.96 -33.76
N TYR A 430 58.32 -7.11 -33.11
CA TYR A 430 57.39 -6.02 -32.90
C TYR A 430 57.39 -5.68 -31.42
N THR A 431 57.29 -4.39 -31.09
CA THR A 431 57.26 -3.90 -29.71
C THR A 431 56.03 -3.08 -29.46
N GLY A 432 55.75 -2.82 -28.20
CA GLY A 432 54.59 -2.02 -27.77
C GLY A 432 54.47 -1.93 -26.24
N THR A 433 53.47 -1.27 -25.76
CA THR A 433 53.23 -1.05 -24.36
C THR A 433 51.81 -1.47 -23.98
N PRO A 434 51.63 -2.31 -22.95
CA PRO A 434 52.66 -3.04 -22.20
C PRO A 434 53.19 -4.25 -22.98
N MET A 435 54.41 -4.64 -22.71
CA MET A 435 55.05 -5.82 -23.29
C MET A 435 55.87 -6.54 -22.19
N GLY A 436 55.89 -7.86 -22.22
CA GLY A 436 56.70 -8.62 -21.25
C GLY A 436 55.95 -9.74 -20.57
N LYS A 437 56.46 -10.22 -19.46
CA LYS A 437 55.98 -11.39 -18.73
C LYS A 437 55.74 -11.09 -17.28
N ASN A 438 54.62 -11.61 -16.74
CA ASN A 438 54.25 -11.50 -15.32
C ASN A 438 54.27 -10.04 -14.82
N LEU A 439 53.64 -9.17 -15.56
CA LEU A 439 53.63 -7.73 -15.36
C LEU A 439 52.94 -7.35 -14.03
N SER A 440 53.43 -6.32 -13.41
CA SER A 440 52.94 -5.75 -12.15
C SER A 440 52.33 -4.36 -12.39
N HIS A 441 51.72 -3.81 -11.34
CA HIS A 441 51.20 -2.43 -11.35
C HIS A 441 52.26 -1.39 -11.72
N ASN A 442 53.51 -1.60 -11.33
CA ASN A 442 54.60 -0.67 -11.60
C ASN A 442 54.97 -0.63 -13.10
N GLU A 443 54.70 -1.72 -13.82
CA GLU A 443 54.96 -1.85 -15.24
C GLU A 443 53.70 -1.48 -16.06
N VAL A 444 52.52 -1.79 -15.53
CA VAL A 444 51.22 -1.52 -16.14
C VAL A 444 50.31 -0.91 -15.08
N PRO A 445 50.14 0.40 -15.06
CA PRO A 445 49.35 1.10 -14.03
C PRO A 445 47.89 0.65 -13.92
N GLU A 446 47.35 0.04 -14.95
CA GLU A 446 46.01 -0.53 -14.99
C GLU A 446 45.90 -1.80 -14.17
N ILE A 447 47.00 -2.52 -13.87
CA ILE A 447 46.97 -3.67 -12.98
C ILE A 447 46.73 -3.16 -11.56
N VAL A 448 45.84 -3.81 -10.86
CA VAL A 448 45.53 -3.46 -9.47
C VAL A 448 46.78 -3.61 -8.60
N PRO A 449 47.07 -2.64 -7.68
CA PRO A 449 48.20 -2.77 -6.75
C PRO A 449 48.19 -4.13 -6.05
N ASP A 450 49.41 -4.67 -5.83
CA ASP A 450 49.66 -5.98 -5.20
C ASP A 450 49.26 -7.20 -6.07
N GLU A 451 48.69 -6.99 -7.26
CA GLU A 451 48.45 -8.08 -8.20
C GLU A 451 49.59 -8.16 -9.26
N LYS A 452 49.75 -9.37 -9.77
CA LYS A 452 50.60 -9.62 -10.93
C LYS A 452 49.74 -10.25 -12.01
N LEU A 453 49.86 -9.76 -13.23
CA LEU A 453 49.27 -10.36 -14.42
C LEU A 453 50.19 -11.48 -14.88
N PRO A 454 49.87 -12.75 -14.63
CA PRO A 454 50.69 -13.86 -15.08
C PRO A 454 50.55 -14.02 -16.59
N GLY A 455 51.53 -14.69 -17.24
CA GLY A 455 51.55 -14.84 -18.70
C GLY A 455 52.44 -13.82 -19.39
N THR A 456 52.25 -13.67 -20.69
CA THR A 456 53.09 -12.79 -21.55
C THR A 456 52.22 -11.91 -22.44
N ILE A 457 52.67 -10.70 -22.68
CA ILE A 457 52.16 -9.82 -23.73
C ILE A 457 53.25 -9.61 -24.77
N ASP A 458 52.95 -9.91 -26.01
CA ASP A 458 53.81 -9.68 -27.16
C ASP A 458 53.01 -9.05 -28.32
N TYR A 459 53.75 -8.63 -29.35
CA TYR A 459 53.17 -7.96 -30.49
C TYR A 459 53.55 -8.70 -31.77
N SER A 460 52.62 -8.75 -32.74
CA SER A 460 52.83 -9.39 -34.04
C SER A 460 51.98 -8.74 -35.11
N SER A 461 52.44 -8.88 -36.35
CA SER A 461 51.72 -8.43 -37.53
C SER A 461 51.52 -9.60 -38.51
N PRO A 462 50.53 -10.47 -38.24
CA PRO A 462 50.36 -11.71 -39.02
C PRO A 462 49.96 -11.46 -40.47
N ASN A 463 49.43 -10.29 -40.76
CA ASN A 463 49.01 -9.90 -42.13
C ASN A 463 50.03 -9.06 -42.87
N ALA A 464 51.17 -8.74 -42.25
CA ALA A 464 52.22 -7.98 -42.92
C ALA A 464 52.74 -8.73 -44.16
N ARG A 465 52.99 -7.99 -45.21
CA ARG A 465 53.51 -8.46 -46.49
C ARG A 465 54.58 -7.48 -46.97
N LEU A 466 55.56 -7.97 -47.74
CA LEU A 466 56.53 -7.11 -48.45
C LEU A 466 55.88 -6.41 -49.64
N ARG A 467 54.89 -5.56 -49.29
CA ARG A 467 54.19 -4.71 -50.27
C ARG A 467 53.98 -3.35 -49.61
N VAL A 468 54.07 -2.31 -50.38
CA VAL A 468 53.85 -0.94 -49.87
C VAL A 468 52.47 -0.82 -49.29
N GLY A 469 52.40 -0.29 -48.05
CA GLY A 469 51.17 -0.08 -47.34
C GLY A 469 51.36 -0.10 -45.84
N HIS A 470 50.24 0.18 -45.12
CA HIS A 470 50.18 0.08 -43.70
C HIS A 470 49.64 -1.28 -43.30
N TYR A 471 50.14 -1.80 -42.20
CA TYR A 471 49.74 -3.08 -41.64
C TYR A 471 49.52 -2.96 -40.14
N ALA A 472 48.50 -3.66 -39.66
CA ALA A 472 48.21 -3.69 -38.26
C ALA A 472 49.28 -4.49 -37.48
N VAL A 473 49.67 -3.96 -36.33
CA VAL A 473 50.46 -4.68 -35.33
C VAL A 473 49.63 -4.85 -34.08
N ASN A 474 49.26 -6.08 -33.78
CA ASN A 474 48.35 -6.37 -32.67
C ASN A 474 49.14 -6.92 -31.48
N GLY A 475 48.84 -6.36 -30.31
CA GLY A 475 49.23 -6.94 -29.03
C GLY A 475 48.38 -8.18 -28.70
N THR A 476 49.01 -9.19 -28.13
CA THR A 476 48.34 -10.43 -27.73
C THR A 476 48.77 -10.80 -26.30
N TYR A 477 47.79 -11.04 -25.45
CA TYR A 477 48.04 -11.63 -24.15
C TYR A 477 47.99 -13.16 -24.28
N HIS A 478 49.01 -13.81 -23.74
CA HIS A 478 49.13 -15.25 -23.65
C HIS A 478 49.06 -15.68 -22.17
N ALA A 479 47.98 -16.38 -21.81
CA ALA A 479 47.84 -16.91 -20.48
C ALA A 479 48.91 -17.96 -20.14
N PRO A 480 49.27 -18.15 -18.88
CA PRO A 480 50.19 -19.20 -18.47
C PRO A 480 49.74 -20.56 -18.98
N ASN A 481 50.69 -21.37 -19.46
CA ASN A 481 50.43 -22.74 -19.91
C ASN A 481 49.42 -22.90 -21.06
N GLY A 482 49.14 -21.86 -21.84
CA GLY A 482 48.23 -21.92 -22.99
C GLY A 482 46.76 -22.11 -22.60
N ALA A 483 46.38 -21.85 -21.37
CA ALA A 483 45.01 -21.99 -20.91
C ALA A 483 44.09 -20.98 -21.60
N LYS A 484 43.11 -21.46 -22.34
CA LYS A 484 42.08 -20.63 -23.00
C LYS A 484 41.25 -19.79 -21.99
N ASP A 485 41.19 -20.23 -20.74
CA ASP A 485 40.33 -19.66 -19.73
C ASP A 485 41.06 -18.67 -18.81
N GLY A 486 42.38 -18.43 -19.01
CA GLY A 486 43.19 -17.58 -18.14
C GLY A 486 43.27 -18.09 -16.70
N ASP A 487 44.07 -17.46 -15.90
CA ASP A 487 44.04 -17.63 -14.46
C ASP A 487 43.04 -16.64 -13.82
N VAL A 488 42.81 -16.76 -12.49
CA VAL A 488 41.83 -15.93 -11.77
C VAL A 488 42.14 -14.43 -11.91
N VAL A 489 43.42 -14.06 -11.89
CA VAL A 489 43.80 -12.65 -11.94
C VAL A 489 43.60 -12.09 -13.35
N SER A 490 44.09 -12.78 -14.39
CA SER A 490 43.96 -12.32 -15.78
C SER A 490 42.52 -12.17 -16.23
N ARG A 491 41.62 -12.99 -15.69
CA ARG A 491 40.19 -12.92 -15.97
C ARG A 491 39.51 -11.65 -15.47
N ASN A 492 40.15 -10.88 -14.63
CA ASN A 492 39.65 -9.58 -14.14
C ASN A 492 39.99 -8.43 -15.10
N TYR A 493 40.70 -8.72 -16.19
CA TYR A 493 41.15 -7.74 -17.16
C TYR A 493 40.60 -8.03 -18.55
N ARG A 494 40.46 -6.95 -19.34
CA ARG A 494 40.12 -6.97 -20.76
C ARG A 494 41.29 -6.34 -21.53
N PHE A 495 41.77 -7.04 -22.53
CA PHE A 495 42.80 -6.54 -23.41
C PHE A 495 42.19 -5.91 -24.66
N ILE A 496 42.41 -4.63 -24.84
CA ILE A 496 41.92 -3.87 -26.00
C ILE A 496 43.09 -3.35 -26.81
N GLN A 497 42.91 -3.30 -28.14
CA GLN A 497 43.93 -2.74 -29.03
C GLN A 497 43.78 -1.22 -29.06
N ASP A 498 44.94 -0.50 -29.08
CA ASP A 498 44.92 0.91 -29.40
C ASP A 498 44.54 1.05 -30.89
N PRO A 499 43.69 2.00 -31.30
CA PRO A 499 43.32 2.24 -32.68
C PRO A 499 44.54 2.51 -33.59
N ALA A 500 45.61 3.09 -33.05
CA ALA A 500 46.86 3.32 -33.81
C ALA A 500 47.55 2.03 -34.26
N ASN A 501 47.21 0.89 -33.66
CA ASN A 501 47.77 -0.41 -34.01
C ASN A 501 47.43 -0.81 -35.45
N ASP A 502 46.33 -0.33 -36.01
CA ASP A 502 45.88 -0.67 -37.37
C ASP A 502 46.84 -0.19 -38.47
N THR A 503 47.68 0.79 -38.13
CA THR A 503 48.66 1.37 -39.05
C THR A 503 50.09 1.37 -38.49
N ALA A 504 50.34 0.61 -37.44
CA ALA A 504 51.60 0.69 -36.70
C ALA A 504 52.84 0.16 -37.48
N LEU A 505 52.66 -0.62 -38.53
CA LEU A 505 53.75 -0.99 -39.44
C LEU A 505 53.50 -0.36 -40.79
N TYR A 506 54.45 0.44 -41.26
CA TYR A 506 54.51 0.95 -42.63
C TYR A 506 55.57 0.24 -43.41
N ILE A 507 55.22 -0.28 -44.58
CA ILE A 507 56.18 -0.80 -45.58
C ILE A 507 56.23 0.19 -46.71
N GLY A 508 57.35 0.85 -46.83
CA GLY A 508 57.62 1.82 -47.87
C GLY A 508 58.10 1.17 -49.17
N PRO A 509 58.17 1.94 -50.28
CA PRO A 509 58.63 1.47 -51.61
C PRO A 509 60.09 1.07 -51.59
N TYR A 510 60.50 0.25 -52.57
CA TYR A 510 61.89 -0.04 -52.76
C TYR A 510 62.62 1.24 -53.18
N ILE A 511 63.76 1.55 -52.52
CA ILE A 511 64.62 2.69 -52.84
C ILE A 511 65.95 2.13 -53.33
N PRO A 512 66.26 2.34 -54.58
CA PRO A 512 67.59 2.07 -55.05
C PRO A 512 68.58 2.92 -54.25
N ASP A 513 69.70 2.35 -53.88
CA ASP A 513 70.76 3.01 -53.10
C ASP A 513 70.39 3.36 -51.64
N TYR A 514 69.42 2.62 -51.06
CA TYR A 514 68.94 2.85 -49.69
C TYR A 514 70.07 2.90 -48.64
N GLU A 515 71.08 2.03 -48.76
CA GLU A 515 72.23 2.01 -47.86
C GLU A 515 73.07 3.28 -47.95
N TYR A 516 73.24 3.82 -49.15
CA TYR A 516 73.90 5.11 -49.38
C TYR A 516 73.07 6.24 -48.73
N TYR A 517 71.81 6.19 -48.93
CA TYR A 517 70.86 7.17 -48.37
C TYR A 517 70.74 7.10 -46.87
N LYS A 518 70.72 5.94 -46.29
CA LYS A 518 70.68 5.72 -44.82
C LYS A 518 71.91 6.35 -44.16
N ALA A 519 73.09 6.24 -44.83
CA ALA A 519 74.28 6.93 -44.34
C ALA A 519 74.17 8.46 -44.47
N MET A 520 73.53 8.96 -45.49
CA MET A 520 73.35 10.40 -45.75
C MET A 520 72.24 11.00 -44.86
N THR A 521 71.14 10.27 -44.56
CA THR A 521 70.06 10.73 -43.71
C THR A 521 70.48 10.85 -42.27
N GLN A 522 71.44 10.09 -41.79
CA GLN A 522 72.02 10.30 -40.45
C GLN A 522 72.69 11.67 -40.35
N VAL A 523 73.21 12.20 -41.44
CA VAL A 523 73.88 13.52 -41.51
C VAL A 523 72.89 14.65 -41.70
N SER A 524 71.80 14.44 -42.47
CA SER A 524 70.83 15.45 -42.88
C SER A 524 69.55 15.49 -42.05
N LYS A 525 69.36 14.54 -41.12
CA LYS A 525 68.07 14.30 -40.40
C LYS A 525 66.89 14.04 -41.33
N MET A 526 67.15 13.63 -42.56
CA MET A 526 66.14 13.25 -43.52
C MET A 526 65.74 11.79 -43.24
N THR A 527 64.45 11.50 -43.08
CA THR A 527 63.96 10.12 -42.95
C THR A 527 64.07 9.44 -44.33
N PRO A 528 64.22 8.11 -44.40
CA PRO A 528 64.17 7.37 -45.66
C PRO A 528 62.95 7.69 -46.53
N ASP A 529 61.82 7.97 -45.89
CA ASP A 529 60.61 8.35 -46.59
C ASP A 529 60.66 9.75 -47.21
N GLU A 530 61.22 10.72 -46.51
CA GLU A 530 61.42 12.06 -47.02
C GLU A 530 62.35 12.01 -48.28
N TYR A 531 63.33 11.15 -48.25
CA TYR A 531 64.19 10.91 -49.42
C TYR A 531 63.48 10.19 -50.56
N ALA A 532 62.70 9.17 -50.25
CA ALA A 532 61.87 8.49 -51.23
C ALA A 532 60.89 9.45 -51.90
N TYR A 533 60.31 10.35 -51.13
CA TYR A 533 59.42 11.40 -51.62
C TYR A 533 60.16 12.39 -52.52
N GLU A 534 61.32 12.85 -52.16
CA GLU A 534 62.15 13.76 -52.98
C GLU A 534 62.55 13.09 -54.29
N ASN A 535 63.01 11.84 -54.27
CA ASN A 535 63.34 11.09 -55.48
C ASN A 535 62.12 10.76 -56.36
N ALA A 536 60.99 10.41 -55.74
CA ALA A 536 59.76 10.16 -56.48
C ALA A 536 59.19 11.44 -57.12
N SER A 537 59.48 12.60 -56.55
CA SER A 537 59.09 13.88 -57.13
C SER A 537 59.84 14.24 -58.36
N LEU A 538 61.03 13.65 -58.54
CA LEU A 538 61.87 13.79 -59.79
C LEU A 538 61.43 12.81 -60.89
N ASP A 539 60.83 11.66 -60.52
CA ASP A 539 60.24 10.72 -61.48
C ASP A 539 58.71 10.91 -61.48
N ARG A 540 58.23 11.69 -62.47
CA ARG A 540 56.82 12.07 -62.62
C ARG A 540 55.88 10.89 -62.91
N THR A 541 56.35 9.69 -62.90
CA THR A 541 55.59 8.47 -63.14
C THR A 541 55.19 7.77 -61.80
N ASN A 542 55.81 8.15 -60.66
CA ASN A 542 55.48 7.58 -59.36
C ASN A 542 54.62 8.54 -58.57
N HIS A 543 53.40 8.15 -58.34
CA HIS A 543 52.40 8.91 -57.59
C HIS A 543 52.61 8.87 -56.08
N TYR A 544 53.81 8.88 -55.55
CA TYR A 544 54.06 9.05 -54.15
C TYR A 544 53.96 10.54 -53.77
N SER A 545 52.76 11.04 -53.68
CA SER A 545 52.51 12.44 -53.35
C SER A 545 52.48 12.70 -51.86
N ARG A 546 52.95 11.78 -51.04
CA ARG A 546 52.87 11.96 -49.59
C ARG A 546 54.25 11.98 -48.98
N LYS A 547 54.49 13.05 -48.29
CA LYS A 547 55.58 13.13 -47.35
C LYS A 547 55.38 11.99 -46.35
N PRO A 548 56.36 11.06 -46.26
CA PRO A 548 56.23 9.99 -45.27
C PRO A 548 56.56 10.51 -43.89
N SER A 549 56.31 11.76 -43.65
CA SER A 549 56.51 12.22 -42.29
C SER A 549 55.43 11.61 -41.40
N ALA A 550 55.82 11.24 -40.32
CA ALA A 550 55.16 11.08 -39.09
C ALA A 550 53.73 11.64 -38.88
N GLN A 551 53.15 12.21 -39.87
CA GLN A 551 51.73 12.31 -40.03
C GLN A 551 51.29 11.08 -40.77
N VAL A 552 51.10 10.02 -40.00
CA VAL A 552 50.07 9.06 -40.32
C VAL A 552 48.96 9.88 -40.93
N ASP A 553 48.57 9.57 -42.15
CA ASP A 553 47.40 10.15 -42.74
C ASP A 553 46.35 10.27 -41.69
N PRO A 554 45.73 11.43 -41.54
CA PRO A 554 44.56 11.47 -40.74
C PRO A 554 43.70 10.29 -41.19
N VAL A 555 43.35 9.47 -40.25
CA VAL A 555 42.27 8.48 -40.41
C VAL A 555 41.30 9.13 -41.39
N PRO A 556 41.05 8.55 -42.56
CA PRO A 556 40.17 9.16 -43.54
C PRO A 556 38.95 9.67 -42.78
N PRO A 557 38.53 10.90 -43.03
CA PRO A 557 37.51 11.55 -42.26
C PRO A 557 36.39 10.54 -42.08
N ALA A 558 36.02 10.28 -40.84
CA ALA A 558 35.09 9.23 -40.53
C ALA A 558 33.91 9.33 -41.48
N ILE A 559 33.87 8.45 -42.46
CA ILE A 559 32.75 8.38 -43.38
C ILE A 559 31.63 7.86 -42.53
N ASN A 560 30.69 8.73 -42.20
CA ASN A 560 29.45 8.32 -41.52
C ASN A 560 28.66 7.47 -42.52
N VAL A 561 28.99 6.21 -42.58
CA VAL A 561 28.23 5.26 -43.41
C VAL A 561 27.12 4.73 -42.54
N VAL A 562 25.91 5.19 -42.80
CA VAL A 562 24.69 4.67 -42.18
C VAL A 562 24.11 3.68 -43.19
N LYS A 563 24.20 2.39 -42.88
CA LYS A 563 23.48 1.33 -43.60
C LYS A 563 22.38 0.80 -42.69
N ASP A 564 21.15 0.76 -43.18
CA ASP A 564 19.98 0.26 -42.48
C ASP A 564 19.70 0.97 -41.13
N GLY A 565 20.04 2.27 -41.02
CA GLY A 565 19.83 3.07 -39.82
C GLY A 565 20.89 2.86 -38.72
N VAL A 566 21.92 2.06 -38.97
CA VAL A 566 23.00 1.81 -38.01
C VAL A 566 24.23 2.65 -38.41
N ASP A 567 24.66 3.53 -37.52
CA ASP A 567 25.91 4.29 -37.67
C ASP A 567 27.08 3.36 -37.38
N ILE A 568 27.66 2.79 -38.46
CA ILE A 568 28.78 1.84 -38.36
C ILE A 568 30.10 2.52 -37.98
N SER A 569 30.17 3.85 -37.96
CA SER A 569 31.37 4.57 -37.48
C SER A 569 31.55 4.41 -35.95
N LYS A 570 30.51 3.96 -35.24
CA LYS A 570 30.50 3.71 -33.78
C LYS A 570 30.56 2.24 -33.42
N THR A 571 30.64 1.35 -34.38
CA THR A 571 30.79 -0.07 -34.11
C THR A 571 32.27 -0.42 -34.08
N ASP A 572 32.66 -1.36 -33.21
CA ASP A 572 34.04 -1.90 -33.14
C ASP A 572 34.45 -2.71 -34.39
N ILE A 573 33.89 -2.40 -35.53
CA ILE A 573 34.23 -3.03 -36.79
C ILE A 573 35.52 -2.36 -37.32
N ARG A 574 36.60 -3.07 -37.28
CA ARG A 574 37.84 -2.65 -37.93
C ARG A 574 37.61 -2.61 -39.42
N ILE A 575 37.56 -1.43 -39.97
CA ILE A 575 37.48 -1.22 -41.42
C ILE A 575 38.87 -1.33 -41.96
N THR A 576 39.20 -2.46 -42.57
CA THR A 576 40.40 -2.57 -43.42
C THR A 576 40.14 -1.85 -44.76
N ASP A 577 41.19 -1.45 -45.47
CA ASP A 577 41.04 -0.81 -46.80
C ASP A 577 40.14 -1.64 -47.73
N GLU A 578 40.23 -2.97 -47.66
CA GLU A 578 39.35 -3.88 -48.42
C GLU A 578 37.88 -3.79 -47.94
N THR A 579 37.65 -3.59 -46.67
CA THR A 579 36.29 -3.43 -46.10
C THR A 579 35.67 -2.11 -46.55
N VAL A 580 36.46 -1.03 -46.58
CA VAL A 580 36.02 0.27 -47.12
C VAL A 580 35.71 0.19 -48.59
N PHE A 581 36.56 -0.47 -49.38
CA PHE A 581 36.32 -0.67 -50.79
C PHE A 581 35.08 -1.52 -51.08
N SER A 582 34.88 -2.58 -50.32
CA SER A 582 33.71 -3.42 -50.44
C SER A 582 32.45 -2.65 -50.04
N LEU A 583 32.49 -1.87 -48.95
CA LEU A 583 31.38 -1.07 -48.49
C LEU A 583 31.03 0.08 -49.44
N VAL A 584 32.06 0.76 -50.01
CA VAL A 584 31.87 1.81 -50.99
C VAL A 584 31.27 1.24 -52.27
N ASN A 585 31.73 0.08 -52.74
CA ASN A 585 31.13 -0.60 -53.87
C ASN A 585 29.70 -1.11 -53.61
N GLU A 586 29.39 -1.52 -52.40
CA GLU A 586 28.05 -1.97 -52.04
C GLU A 586 27.06 -0.81 -51.87
N VAL A 587 27.53 0.37 -51.46
CA VAL A 587 26.69 1.54 -51.20
C VAL A 587 26.58 2.46 -52.42
N PHE A 588 27.61 2.55 -53.23
CA PHE A 588 27.71 3.50 -54.36
C PHE A 588 27.91 2.84 -55.73
N GLY A 589 28.03 1.50 -55.80
CA GLY A 589 28.11 0.71 -57.06
C GLY A 589 26.74 0.38 -57.63
#